data_f5d667f66583b8efaa676cd6034ae278
#
_entry.id   f5d667f66583b8efaa676cd6034ae278
#
_cell.length_a   1.000
_cell.length_b   1.000
_cell.length_c   1.000
_cell.angle_alpha   90.00
_cell.angle_beta   90.00
_cell.angle_gamma   90.00
#
_symmetry.space_group_name_H-M   'P 1'
#
loop_
_entity.id
_entity.type
_entity.pdbx_description
1 polymer ?
#
loop_
_entity_poly.entity_id
_entity_poly.type
_entity_poly.pdbx_seq_one_letter_code
_entity_poly.pdbx_strand_id
1 'polypeptide(L)'
;MVTQDKAYLFTDGRYFIEAEEELKGSSVELMKLSTPGYPTVPELIKSEELFPLACNLMNVTEGFVKSLNLDSSLIIDLDLGYLLDSRPELPHDKIWYLRDGLCANTFEQKVEYIREFMKKLNVEAHLVTSLNDIAYILNMRGNDIPCTPVFMSFLYIDMESVYLFIDKNKVDGVDMKNIKVLDYNEITEFLRERQYIPTLYNPNEVSAKLANILKKSVCGPNISTNMKCIKDAIEIQNIRRIHILDGIAMVKFIKYLHDHLDDGLTEYQLASILENYRRESKECFELSFTTISAVGSNAAQMHYDPTEEKCSVVTSKENVLLVDSGGQYYGGTTDITRTFILHEPTEELAHDYTLTLKSVIDVSKAIFIDGCTGRSIDMLARGNMWNEMMDYKCGTGHGVGYMLGVHEGPNGFRYKSVAERNDGAKMLPGMITTIEPGVYKNGKYGIRIENELLTIDYGTCDGDKYYAFETVTCCPIDTQYVVKSLLSLDEINYINNYNKWVKETLTPFFSQDPEMVEFLSSLCEEIKVD
;
A
#
# COMPACT_ATOMS: atom_id res chain seq x y z
N MET A 1 -14.61 -14.49 13.43
CA MET A 1 -14.62 -15.65 14.36
C MET A 1 -16.05 -16.13 14.52
N VAL A 2 -16.28 -17.44 14.56
CA VAL A 2 -17.64 -18.01 14.72
C VAL A 2 -17.61 -19.00 15.87
N THR A 3 -18.61 -18.94 16.75
CA THR A 3 -18.85 -19.87 17.84
C THR A 3 -20.15 -20.62 17.62
N GLN A 4 -20.62 -21.42 18.57
CA GLN A 4 -21.92 -22.10 18.46
C GLN A 4 -23.10 -21.12 18.43
N ASP A 5 -22.98 -20.00 19.12
CA ASP A 5 -24.09 -19.07 19.36
C ASP A 5 -23.88 -17.67 18.75
N LYS A 6 -22.64 -17.30 18.39
CA LYS A 6 -22.27 -15.96 17.97
C LYS A 6 -21.28 -15.95 16.80
N ALA A 7 -21.29 -14.86 16.08
CA ALA A 7 -20.29 -14.53 15.06
C ALA A 7 -19.70 -13.15 15.33
N TYR A 8 -18.40 -12.99 15.10
CA TYR A 8 -17.67 -11.74 15.34
C TYR A 8 -16.85 -11.36 14.10
N LEU A 9 -16.95 -10.10 13.69
CA LEU A 9 -16.08 -9.47 12.70
C LEU A 9 -15.08 -8.57 13.42
N PHE A 10 -13.78 -8.88 13.32
CA PHE A 10 -12.70 -8.02 13.81
C PHE A 10 -12.15 -7.21 12.64
N THR A 11 -12.17 -5.89 12.76
CA THR A 11 -11.59 -5.01 11.73
C THR A 11 -10.95 -3.78 12.37
N ASP A 12 -10.13 -3.05 11.59
CA ASP A 12 -9.45 -1.84 12.04
C ASP A 12 -10.19 -0.55 11.63
N GLY A 13 -9.67 0.60 12.05
CA GLY A 13 -10.34 1.90 11.93
C GLY A 13 -10.69 2.34 10.52
N ARG A 14 -10.05 1.78 9.49
CA ARG A 14 -10.30 2.10 8.08
C ARG A 14 -11.67 1.61 7.62
N TYR A 15 -12.18 0.53 8.23
CA TYR A 15 -13.41 -0.17 7.84
C TYR A 15 -14.56 -0.02 8.85
N PHE A 16 -14.43 0.79 9.91
CA PHE A 16 -15.47 0.85 10.95
C PHE A 16 -16.83 1.32 10.41
N ILE A 17 -16.84 2.35 9.57
CA ILE A 17 -18.08 2.91 9.01
C ILE A 17 -18.74 1.90 8.07
N GLU A 18 -17.96 1.31 7.17
CA GLU A 18 -18.44 0.30 6.22
C GLU A 18 -18.98 -0.93 6.94
N ALA A 19 -18.22 -1.49 7.89
CA ALA A 19 -18.65 -2.65 8.67
C ALA A 19 -19.90 -2.39 9.49
N GLU A 20 -20.07 -1.19 10.09
CA GLU A 20 -21.29 -0.81 10.79
C GLU A 20 -22.51 -0.81 9.86
N GLU A 21 -22.33 -0.40 8.61
CA GLU A 21 -23.42 -0.38 7.64
C GLU A 21 -23.76 -1.77 7.10
N GLU A 22 -22.76 -2.54 6.72
CA GLU A 22 -22.94 -3.89 6.15
C GLU A 22 -23.47 -4.90 7.17
N LEU A 23 -23.14 -4.74 8.43
CA LEU A 23 -23.64 -5.62 9.49
C LEU A 23 -25.04 -5.27 9.99
N LYS A 24 -25.66 -4.17 9.51
CA LYS A 24 -27.04 -3.84 9.90
C LYS A 24 -28.02 -4.97 9.58
N GLY A 25 -28.70 -5.44 10.60
CA GLY A 25 -29.68 -6.54 10.47
C GLY A 25 -29.08 -7.95 10.43
N SER A 26 -27.77 -8.08 10.52
CA SER A 26 -27.09 -9.36 10.71
C SER A 26 -26.96 -9.71 12.22
N SER A 27 -26.60 -10.96 12.50
CA SER A 27 -26.27 -11.42 13.87
C SER A 27 -24.77 -11.36 14.17
N VAL A 28 -23.96 -10.73 13.30
CA VAL A 28 -22.52 -10.61 13.46
C VAL A 28 -22.18 -9.39 14.30
N GLU A 29 -21.43 -9.57 15.37
CA GLU A 29 -20.98 -8.50 16.27
C GLU A 29 -19.68 -7.87 15.74
N LEU A 30 -19.66 -6.54 15.60
CA LEU A 30 -18.47 -5.80 15.18
C LEU A 30 -17.50 -5.60 16.35
N MET A 31 -16.26 -6.06 16.18
CA MET A 31 -15.14 -5.89 17.11
C MET A 31 -14.12 -4.90 16.53
N LYS A 32 -14.09 -3.69 17.11
CA LYS A 32 -13.22 -2.59 16.65
C LYS A 32 -11.82 -2.74 17.21
N LEU A 33 -10.88 -3.23 16.41
CA LEU A 33 -9.48 -3.41 16.80
C LEU A 33 -8.84 -2.08 17.27
N SER A 34 -7.99 -2.18 18.28
CA SER A 34 -7.26 -1.03 18.86
C SER A 34 -8.15 0.11 19.39
N THR A 35 -9.41 -0.18 19.71
CA THR A 35 -10.38 0.77 20.24
C THR A 35 -10.68 0.44 21.71
N PRO A 36 -10.63 1.41 22.66
CA PRO A 36 -10.97 1.17 24.05
C PRO A 36 -12.38 0.58 24.20
N GLY A 37 -12.52 -0.45 25.03
CA GLY A 37 -13.79 -1.14 25.27
C GLY A 37 -14.05 -2.34 24.36
N TYR A 38 -13.21 -2.58 23.36
CA TYR A 38 -13.27 -3.77 22.50
C TYR A 38 -12.10 -4.71 22.78
N PRO A 39 -12.34 -6.01 22.98
CA PRO A 39 -11.27 -6.98 23.19
C PRO A 39 -10.54 -7.29 21.89
N THR A 40 -9.27 -7.62 22.00
CA THR A 40 -8.52 -8.29 20.93
C THR A 40 -9.00 -9.73 20.73
N VAL A 41 -8.64 -10.37 19.61
CA VAL A 41 -8.99 -11.79 19.37
C VAL A 41 -8.49 -12.69 20.50
N PRO A 42 -7.22 -12.61 20.97
CA PRO A 42 -6.75 -13.43 22.10
C PRO A 42 -7.50 -13.16 23.42
N GLU A 43 -7.83 -11.88 23.69
CA GLU A 43 -8.58 -11.51 24.91
C GLU A 43 -9.99 -12.08 24.89
N LEU A 44 -10.69 -12.01 23.76
CA LEU A 44 -12.05 -12.57 23.64
C LEU A 44 -12.02 -14.09 23.78
N ILE A 45 -11.11 -14.79 23.10
CA ILE A 45 -10.96 -16.24 23.21
C ILE A 45 -10.76 -16.66 24.66
N LYS A 46 -9.91 -15.93 25.39
CA LYS A 46 -9.60 -16.23 26.78
C LYS A 46 -10.75 -15.90 27.74
N SER A 47 -11.40 -14.75 27.58
CA SER A 47 -12.46 -14.28 28.48
C SER A 47 -13.75 -15.11 28.38
N GLU A 48 -14.05 -15.61 27.17
CA GLU A 48 -15.23 -16.43 26.91
C GLU A 48 -14.91 -17.95 26.85
N GLU A 49 -13.66 -18.33 27.16
CA GLU A 49 -13.20 -19.74 27.17
C GLU A 49 -13.47 -20.47 25.84
N LEU A 50 -13.22 -19.78 24.69
CA LEU A 50 -13.53 -20.27 23.36
C LEU A 50 -12.46 -21.24 22.84
N PHE A 51 -12.36 -22.39 23.47
CA PHE A 51 -11.43 -23.46 23.04
C PHE A 51 -12.08 -24.84 23.21
N PRO A 52 -11.69 -25.85 22.39
CA PRO A 52 -10.64 -25.78 21.36
C PRO A 52 -10.99 -24.84 20.19
N LEU A 53 -9.95 -24.22 19.61
CA LEU A 53 -10.06 -23.33 18.45
C LEU A 53 -9.74 -24.12 17.18
N ALA A 54 -10.61 -24.09 16.18
CA ALA A 54 -10.36 -24.68 14.87
C ALA A 54 -10.00 -23.59 13.85
N CYS A 55 -8.91 -23.78 13.09
CA CYS A 55 -8.53 -22.94 11.96
C CYS A 55 -7.66 -23.72 10.98
N ASN A 56 -7.65 -23.28 9.72
CA ASN A 56 -6.73 -23.84 8.74
C ASN A 56 -5.31 -23.29 8.98
N LEU A 57 -4.42 -24.11 9.55
CA LEU A 57 -3.05 -23.73 9.86
C LEU A 57 -2.21 -23.37 8.64
N MET A 58 -2.65 -23.71 7.43
CA MET A 58 -2.01 -23.27 6.19
C MET A 58 -2.35 -21.82 5.83
N ASN A 59 -3.49 -21.31 6.31
CA ASN A 59 -4.00 -19.96 6.00
C ASN A 59 -3.78 -18.93 7.12
N VAL A 60 -3.23 -19.35 8.27
CA VAL A 60 -2.89 -18.46 9.39
C VAL A 60 -1.39 -18.47 9.63
N THR A 61 -0.83 -17.31 9.95
CA THR A 61 0.61 -17.19 10.21
C THR A 61 0.98 -17.78 11.57
N GLU A 62 2.23 -18.21 11.70
CA GLU A 62 2.76 -18.67 12.98
C GLU A 62 2.70 -17.56 14.04
N GLY A 63 3.02 -16.33 13.65
CA GLY A 63 2.96 -15.18 14.56
C GLY A 63 1.57 -14.97 15.14
N PHE A 64 0.52 -15.06 14.31
CA PHE A 64 -0.86 -15.01 14.79
C PHE A 64 -1.17 -16.14 15.77
N VAL A 65 -0.84 -17.40 15.41
CA VAL A 65 -1.09 -18.54 16.30
C VAL A 65 -0.35 -18.37 17.65
N LYS A 66 0.89 -17.91 17.63
CA LYS A 66 1.66 -17.62 18.85
C LYS A 66 1.02 -16.50 19.69
N SER A 67 0.43 -15.49 19.07
CA SER A 67 -0.23 -14.38 19.76
C SER A 67 -1.46 -14.81 20.56
N LEU A 68 -2.09 -15.92 20.20
CA LEU A 68 -3.22 -16.50 20.94
C LEU A 68 -2.82 -16.98 22.35
N ASN A 69 -1.53 -17.30 22.53
CA ASN A 69 -0.99 -17.82 23.80
C ASN A 69 -1.79 -19.01 24.35
N LEU A 70 -2.19 -19.93 23.46
CA LEU A 70 -2.88 -21.17 23.77
C LEU A 70 -1.92 -22.35 23.69
N ASP A 71 -2.20 -23.42 24.49
CA ASP A 71 -1.54 -24.70 24.28
C ASP A 71 -1.87 -25.25 22.89
N SER A 72 -0.88 -25.81 22.21
CA SER A 72 -1.04 -26.31 20.84
C SER A 72 -2.10 -27.43 20.73
N SER A 73 -2.37 -28.17 21.80
CA SER A 73 -3.43 -29.19 21.85
C SER A 73 -4.85 -28.61 21.79
N LEU A 74 -4.99 -27.30 22.07
CA LEU A 74 -6.25 -26.57 21.98
C LEU A 74 -6.49 -25.95 20.59
N ILE A 75 -5.56 -26.13 19.66
CA ILE A 75 -5.67 -25.61 18.28
C ILE A 75 -5.78 -26.78 17.31
N ILE A 76 -6.89 -26.84 16.61
CA ILE A 76 -7.20 -27.92 15.65
C ILE A 76 -6.96 -27.41 14.24
N ASP A 77 -6.10 -28.09 13.47
CA ASP A 77 -5.92 -27.84 12.03
C ASP A 77 -7.13 -28.36 11.25
N LEU A 78 -7.99 -27.46 10.80
CA LEU A 78 -9.23 -27.78 10.12
C LEU A 78 -9.45 -26.81 8.94
N ASP A 79 -9.49 -27.35 7.74
CA ASP A 79 -9.90 -26.59 6.55
C ASP A 79 -11.42 -26.68 6.38
N LEU A 80 -12.11 -25.56 6.53
CA LEU A 80 -13.54 -25.43 6.30
C LEU A 80 -13.87 -24.93 4.87
N GLY A 81 -12.85 -24.70 4.04
CA GLY A 81 -13.05 -24.19 2.68
C GLY A 81 -13.85 -25.14 1.76
N TYR A 82 -13.95 -26.42 2.11
CA TYR A 82 -14.79 -27.37 1.40
C TYR A 82 -16.30 -27.11 1.55
N LEU A 83 -16.69 -26.28 2.52
CA LEU A 83 -18.09 -25.86 2.71
C LEU A 83 -18.54 -24.77 1.74
N LEU A 84 -17.59 -24.19 0.98
CA LEU A 84 -17.87 -23.16 -0.01
C LEU A 84 -18.05 -23.79 -1.37
N ASP A 85 -19.28 -23.90 -1.85
CA ASP A 85 -19.62 -24.48 -3.17
C ASP A 85 -19.01 -23.68 -4.33
N SER A 86 -18.75 -22.39 -4.11
CA SER A 86 -18.23 -21.44 -5.11
C SER A 86 -16.74 -21.09 -4.89
N ARG A 87 -15.97 -21.96 -4.21
CA ARG A 87 -14.54 -21.69 -4.02
C ARG A 87 -13.83 -21.64 -5.39
N PRO A 88 -13.17 -20.52 -5.74
CA PRO A 88 -12.48 -20.41 -7.01
C PRO A 88 -11.29 -21.36 -7.09
N GLU A 89 -10.96 -21.80 -8.28
CA GLU A 89 -9.70 -22.49 -8.54
C GLU A 89 -8.51 -21.54 -8.36
N LEU A 90 -7.31 -22.11 -8.13
CA LEU A 90 -6.09 -21.31 -8.09
C LEU A 90 -5.82 -20.72 -9.48
N PRO A 91 -5.32 -19.47 -9.55
CA PRO A 91 -4.99 -18.87 -10.85
C PRO A 91 -3.89 -19.63 -11.57
N HIS A 92 -3.93 -19.63 -12.92
CA HIS A 92 -3.02 -20.37 -13.78
C HIS A 92 -2.25 -19.49 -14.77
N ASP A 93 -2.24 -18.16 -14.56
CA ASP A 93 -1.56 -17.20 -15.44
C ASP A 93 -0.05 -17.44 -15.47
N LYS A 94 0.54 -17.24 -16.67
CA LYS A 94 1.99 -17.42 -16.85
C LYS A 94 2.75 -16.29 -16.17
N ILE A 95 3.90 -16.64 -15.61
CA ILE A 95 4.86 -15.68 -15.09
C ILE A 95 5.75 -15.12 -16.20
N TRP A 96 6.34 -13.96 -15.96
CA TRP A 96 7.22 -13.29 -16.88
C TRP A 96 8.37 -12.57 -16.17
N TYR A 97 9.52 -12.47 -16.82
CA TYR A 97 10.68 -11.72 -16.31
C TYR A 97 10.50 -10.22 -16.47
N LEU A 98 11.07 -9.45 -15.55
CA LEU A 98 11.28 -8.02 -15.76
C LEU A 98 12.14 -7.81 -17.02
N ARG A 99 11.75 -6.81 -17.83
CA ARG A 99 12.49 -6.41 -19.03
C ARG A 99 13.82 -5.76 -18.63
N ASP A 100 14.78 -5.80 -19.55
CA ASP A 100 16.04 -5.07 -19.38
C ASP A 100 15.79 -3.59 -19.11
N GLY A 101 16.60 -3.01 -18.22
CA GLY A 101 16.48 -1.59 -17.81
C GLY A 101 15.42 -1.31 -16.72
N LEU A 102 14.76 -2.34 -16.19
CA LEU A 102 13.80 -2.17 -15.08
C LEU A 102 14.42 -2.38 -13.69
N CYS A 103 15.57 -3.05 -13.59
CA CYS A 103 16.29 -3.20 -12.32
C CYS A 103 17.80 -3.32 -12.58
N ALA A 104 18.62 -2.90 -11.61
CA ALA A 104 20.08 -3.01 -11.70
C ALA A 104 20.59 -4.39 -11.26
N ASN A 105 19.95 -4.97 -10.23
CA ASN A 105 20.44 -6.21 -9.62
C ASN A 105 19.83 -7.44 -10.29
N THR A 106 20.68 -8.38 -10.72
CA THR A 106 20.24 -9.66 -11.27
C THR A 106 19.73 -10.59 -10.16
N PHE A 107 19.03 -11.65 -10.55
CA PHE A 107 18.63 -12.73 -9.65
C PHE A 107 19.82 -13.31 -8.88
N GLU A 108 20.91 -13.61 -9.58
CA GLU A 108 22.12 -14.20 -8.99
C GLU A 108 22.75 -13.28 -7.93
N GLN A 109 22.81 -11.97 -8.19
CA GLN A 109 23.31 -10.99 -7.23
C GLN A 109 22.44 -10.91 -5.98
N LYS A 110 21.12 -10.95 -6.14
CA LYS A 110 20.19 -10.95 -5.01
C LYS A 110 20.31 -12.21 -4.17
N VAL A 111 20.41 -13.38 -4.79
CA VAL A 111 20.61 -14.65 -4.08
C VAL A 111 21.94 -14.70 -3.36
N GLU A 112 23.02 -14.21 -3.97
CA GLU A 112 24.34 -14.15 -3.29
C GLU A 112 24.29 -13.24 -2.07
N TYR A 113 23.68 -12.06 -2.16
CA TYR A 113 23.48 -11.20 -1.00
C TYR A 113 22.68 -11.90 0.12
N ILE A 114 21.62 -12.63 -0.22
CA ILE A 114 20.83 -13.39 0.74
C ILE A 114 21.68 -14.44 1.42
N ARG A 115 22.49 -15.21 0.67
CA ARG A 115 23.40 -16.23 1.21
C ARG A 115 24.47 -15.65 2.13
N GLU A 116 25.03 -14.48 1.80
CA GLU A 116 25.97 -13.79 2.70
C GLU A 116 25.30 -13.39 4.02
N PHE A 117 24.05 -12.96 3.97
CA PHE A 117 23.30 -12.60 5.18
C PHE A 117 22.93 -13.85 6.00
N MET A 118 22.57 -14.95 5.34
CA MET A 118 22.33 -16.26 5.98
C MET A 118 23.56 -16.72 6.77
N LYS A 119 24.77 -16.58 6.20
CA LYS A 119 26.04 -16.88 6.91
C LYS A 119 26.19 -16.07 8.20
N LYS A 120 25.86 -14.76 8.17
CA LYS A 120 25.92 -13.88 9.35
C LYS A 120 24.94 -14.29 10.45
N LEU A 121 23.79 -14.85 10.05
CA LEU A 121 22.75 -15.36 10.97
C LEU A 121 22.99 -16.81 11.42
N ASN A 122 24.05 -17.48 10.93
CA ASN A 122 24.31 -18.90 11.16
C ASN A 122 23.12 -19.80 10.78
N VAL A 123 22.48 -19.51 9.65
CA VAL A 123 21.44 -20.35 9.05
C VAL A 123 21.92 -20.91 7.71
N GLU A 124 21.42 -22.08 7.35
CA GLU A 124 21.79 -22.80 6.14
C GLU A 124 20.73 -22.69 5.03
N ALA A 125 19.52 -22.22 5.41
CA ALA A 125 18.43 -22.02 4.47
C ALA A 125 17.55 -20.81 4.85
N HIS A 126 16.79 -20.32 3.87
CA HIS A 126 15.76 -19.30 4.04
C HIS A 126 14.48 -19.71 3.31
N LEU A 127 13.38 -19.84 4.06
CA LEU A 127 12.04 -20.06 3.53
C LEU A 127 11.33 -18.72 3.37
N VAL A 128 10.94 -18.38 2.15
CA VAL A 128 10.21 -17.17 1.80
C VAL A 128 8.83 -17.55 1.29
N THR A 129 7.78 -16.99 1.87
CA THR A 129 6.38 -17.23 1.48
C THR A 129 5.65 -15.94 1.06
N SER A 130 6.25 -14.78 1.31
CA SER A 130 5.76 -13.51 0.78
C SER A 130 5.89 -13.46 -0.73
N LEU A 131 4.76 -13.36 -1.43
CA LEU A 131 4.74 -13.36 -2.90
C LEU A 131 5.50 -12.17 -3.49
N ASN A 132 5.43 -11.00 -2.82
CA ASN A 132 6.19 -9.81 -3.21
C ASN A 132 7.71 -10.04 -3.10
N ASP A 133 8.16 -10.69 -2.02
CA ASP A 133 9.58 -10.99 -1.83
C ASP A 133 10.07 -12.02 -2.85
N ILE A 134 9.27 -13.05 -3.13
CA ILE A 134 9.59 -14.06 -4.16
C ILE A 134 9.72 -13.39 -5.54
N ALA A 135 8.73 -12.60 -5.92
CA ALA A 135 8.72 -11.89 -7.21
C ALA A 135 9.91 -10.93 -7.34
N TYR A 136 10.28 -10.22 -6.24
CA TYR A 136 11.46 -9.36 -6.18
C TYR A 136 12.76 -10.14 -6.34
N ILE A 137 12.95 -11.21 -5.56
CA ILE A 137 14.18 -12.03 -5.59
C ILE A 137 14.41 -12.58 -6.99
N LEU A 138 13.36 -13.11 -7.62
CA LEU A 138 13.45 -13.79 -8.91
C LEU A 138 13.44 -12.83 -10.11
N ASN A 139 13.23 -11.53 -9.92
CA ASN A 139 12.97 -10.57 -11.01
C ASN A 139 11.82 -11.00 -11.93
N MET A 140 10.81 -11.66 -11.37
CA MET A 140 9.64 -12.16 -12.08
C MET A 140 8.35 -11.51 -11.59
N ARG A 141 7.36 -11.49 -12.45
CA ARG A 141 6.00 -11.03 -12.13
C ARG A 141 4.96 -12.03 -12.65
N GLY A 142 3.76 -11.93 -12.14
CA GLY A 142 2.61 -12.71 -12.57
C GLY A 142 1.32 -11.94 -12.30
N ASN A 143 0.15 -12.54 -12.55
CA ASN A 143 -1.14 -11.87 -12.41
C ASN A 143 -2.10 -12.67 -11.52
N ASP A 144 -1.57 -13.42 -10.55
CA ASP A 144 -2.40 -14.28 -9.70
C ASP A 144 -3.24 -13.51 -8.68
N ILE A 145 -2.80 -12.32 -8.31
CA ILE A 145 -3.51 -11.44 -7.38
C ILE A 145 -3.92 -10.16 -8.13
N PRO A 146 -5.20 -9.80 -8.15
CA PRO A 146 -5.64 -8.56 -8.77
C PRO A 146 -4.83 -7.36 -8.27
N CYS A 147 -4.49 -6.46 -9.16
CA CYS A 147 -3.74 -5.23 -8.90
C CYS A 147 -2.31 -5.41 -8.34
N THR A 148 -1.89 -6.64 -8.09
CA THR A 148 -0.56 -6.93 -7.53
C THR A 148 0.16 -7.93 -8.43
N PRO A 149 1.23 -7.56 -9.14
CA PRO A 149 1.85 -8.41 -10.15
C PRO A 149 2.75 -9.50 -9.55
N VAL A 150 2.14 -10.42 -8.81
CA VAL A 150 2.79 -11.55 -8.13
C VAL A 150 2.19 -12.89 -8.58
N PHE A 151 2.77 -13.97 -8.14
CA PHE A 151 2.32 -15.33 -8.48
C PHE A 151 2.37 -16.26 -7.26
N MET A 152 1.40 -17.14 -7.16
CA MET A 152 1.25 -18.12 -6.07
C MET A 152 2.43 -19.09 -6.09
N SER A 153 3.29 -19.01 -5.06
CA SER A 153 4.50 -19.81 -4.96
C SER A 153 5.08 -19.82 -3.54
N PHE A 154 6.05 -20.73 -3.32
CA PHE A 154 6.96 -20.69 -2.19
C PHE A 154 8.39 -20.72 -2.72
N LEU A 155 9.32 -20.10 -1.97
CA LEU A 155 10.73 -20.09 -2.34
C LEU A 155 11.56 -20.62 -1.16
N TYR A 156 12.45 -21.56 -1.44
CA TYR A 156 13.43 -22.05 -0.48
C TYR A 156 14.83 -21.87 -1.06
N ILE A 157 15.67 -21.13 -0.36
CA ILE A 157 17.05 -20.84 -0.75
C ILE A 157 17.96 -21.53 0.24
N ASP A 158 18.81 -22.43 -0.22
CA ASP A 158 19.92 -22.95 0.56
C ASP A 158 21.28 -22.43 0.05
N MET A 159 22.37 -22.88 0.62
CA MET A 159 23.70 -22.40 0.27
C MET A 159 24.15 -22.72 -1.16
N GLU A 160 23.50 -23.66 -1.83
CA GLU A 160 23.88 -24.15 -3.16
C GLU A 160 22.79 -23.94 -4.22
N SER A 161 21.53 -24.03 -3.82
CA SER A 161 20.38 -24.12 -4.72
C SER A 161 19.26 -23.15 -4.35
N VAL A 162 18.40 -22.88 -5.32
CA VAL A 162 17.13 -22.15 -5.17
C VAL A 162 16.02 -23.05 -5.66
N TYR A 163 15.01 -23.27 -4.83
CA TYR A 163 13.85 -24.12 -5.12
C TYR A 163 12.59 -23.24 -5.16
N LEU A 164 11.91 -23.25 -6.30
CA LEU A 164 10.63 -22.56 -6.49
C LEU A 164 9.51 -23.60 -6.56
N PHE A 165 8.55 -23.49 -5.64
CA PHE A 165 7.34 -24.30 -5.61
C PHE A 165 6.21 -23.53 -6.27
N ILE A 166 5.77 -23.99 -7.43
CA ILE A 166 4.80 -23.27 -8.27
C ILE A 166 4.02 -24.29 -9.14
N ASP A 167 2.82 -23.92 -9.59
CA ASP A 167 2.18 -24.67 -10.67
C ASP A 167 3.09 -24.66 -11.91
N LYS A 168 3.53 -25.84 -12.32
CA LYS A 168 4.50 -26.01 -13.43
C LYS A 168 4.00 -25.44 -14.76
N ASN A 169 2.68 -25.33 -14.95
CA ASN A 169 2.11 -24.73 -16.15
C ASN A 169 2.45 -23.24 -16.28
N LYS A 170 2.65 -22.53 -15.15
CA LYS A 170 2.99 -21.09 -15.13
C LYS A 170 4.38 -20.79 -15.68
N VAL A 171 5.29 -21.74 -15.57
CA VAL A 171 6.69 -21.63 -16.03
C VAL A 171 6.96 -22.25 -17.39
N ASP A 172 5.94 -22.86 -18.02
CA ASP A 172 6.08 -23.46 -19.34
C ASP A 172 6.48 -22.41 -20.39
N GLY A 173 7.64 -22.63 -21.03
CA GLY A 173 8.25 -21.69 -21.97
C GLY A 173 9.06 -20.57 -21.32
N VAL A 174 9.19 -20.53 -19.99
CA VAL A 174 10.05 -19.57 -19.26
C VAL A 174 11.39 -20.24 -18.93
N ASP A 175 12.50 -19.60 -19.28
CA ASP A 175 13.84 -20.11 -18.95
C ASP A 175 14.14 -19.94 -17.46
N MET A 176 13.96 -20.98 -16.68
CA MET A 176 14.16 -20.98 -15.22
C MET A 176 15.64 -21.05 -14.78
N LYS A 177 16.58 -21.07 -15.74
CA LYS A 177 18.05 -21.05 -15.48
C LYS A 177 18.48 -21.95 -14.32
N ASN A 178 18.99 -21.35 -13.23
CA ASN A 178 19.53 -22.03 -12.05
C ASN A 178 18.48 -22.30 -10.95
N ILE A 179 17.19 -22.20 -11.24
CA ILE A 179 16.09 -22.39 -10.30
C ILE A 179 15.54 -23.81 -10.46
N LYS A 180 15.49 -24.57 -9.38
CA LYS A 180 14.86 -25.89 -9.33
C LYS A 180 13.36 -25.74 -9.12
N VAL A 181 12.58 -26.01 -10.16
CA VAL A 181 11.12 -25.92 -10.12
C VAL A 181 10.50 -27.21 -9.60
N LEU A 182 9.68 -27.10 -8.56
CA LEU A 182 8.92 -28.17 -7.93
C LEU A 182 7.42 -27.83 -7.99
N ASP A 183 6.55 -28.83 -7.85
CA ASP A 183 5.12 -28.59 -7.79
C ASP A 183 4.74 -27.81 -6.52
N TYR A 184 3.75 -26.91 -6.63
CA TYR A 184 3.30 -26.07 -5.53
C TYR A 184 3.00 -26.86 -4.25
N ASN A 185 2.41 -28.04 -4.38
CA ASN A 185 2.00 -28.89 -3.26
C ASN A 185 3.16 -29.69 -2.63
N GLU A 186 4.32 -29.77 -3.29
CA GLU A 186 5.48 -30.53 -2.78
C GLU A 186 6.17 -29.85 -1.58
N ILE A 187 5.89 -28.57 -1.28
CA ILE A 187 6.54 -27.80 -0.21
C ILE A 187 6.52 -28.52 1.14
N THR A 188 5.40 -29.12 1.51
CA THR A 188 5.22 -29.77 2.82
C THR A 188 6.17 -30.96 2.99
N GLU A 189 6.27 -31.84 1.99
CA GLU A 189 7.14 -33.02 2.04
C GLU A 189 8.60 -32.61 1.93
N PHE A 190 8.92 -31.66 1.06
CA PHE A 190 10.26 -31.10 0.94
C PHE A 190 10.80 -30.54 2.27
N LEU A 191 9.97 -29.82 3.03
CA LEU A 191 10.35 -29.29 4.34
C LEU A 191 10.48 -30.39 5.39
N ARG A 192 9.68 -31.48 5.35
CA ARG A 192 9.83 -32.63 6.25
C ARG A 192 11.18 -33.30 6.12
N GLU A 193 11.67 -33.48 4.90
CA GLU A 193 13.01 -34.02 4.65
C GLU A 193 14.13 -33.11 5.19
N ARG A 194 13.86 -31.80 5.30
CA ARG A 194 14.82 -30.76 5.71
C ARG A 194 14.56 -30.14 7.07
N GLN A 195 13.69 -30.75 7.86
CA GLN A 195 13.18 -30.20 9.13
C GLN A 195 14.26 -29.83 10.15
N TYR A 196 15.46 -30.41 10.05
CA TYR A 196 16.60 -30.14 10.96
C TYR A 196 17.66 -29.22 10.35
N ILE A 197 17.46 -28.71 9.15
CA ILE A 197 18.33 -27.67 8.56
C ILE A 197 18.01 -26.33 9.24
N PRO A 198 19.04 -25.59 9.74
CA PRO A 198 18.83 -24.26 10.30
C PRO A 198 18.21 -23.32 9.25
N THR A 199 16.93 -23.06 9.37
CA THR A 199 16.15 -22.31 8.38
C THR A 199 15.64 -21.00 8.97
N LEU A 200 15.95 -19.86 8.30
CA LEU A 200 15.35 -18.56 8.57
C LEU A 200 13.95 -18.50 7.95
N TYR A 201 12.99 -17.95 8.68
CA TYR A 201 11.69 -17.56 8.12
C TYR A 201 11.04 -16.41 8.91
N ASN A 202 10.13 -15.68 8.26
CA ASN A 202 9.35 -14.63 8.91
C ASN A 202 8.07 -15.24 9.52
N PRO A 203 7.91 -15.25 10.86
CA PRO A 203 6.75 -15.83 11.52
C PRO A 203 5.43 -15.11 11.21
N ASN A 204 5.49 -13.84 10.77
CA ASN A 204 4.31 -13.06 10.39
C ASN A 204 3.85 -13.31 8.94
N GLU A 205 4.59 -14.11 8.17
CA GLU A 205 4.27 -14.42 6.78
C GLU A 205 4.18 -15.93 6.53
N VAL A 206 5.02 -16.73 7.19
CA VAL A 206 4.99 -18.19 7.05
C VAL A 206 3.79 -18.76 7.80
N SER A 207 3.04 -19.65 7.14
CA SER A 207 1.91 -20.32 7.76
C SER A 207 2.33 -21.18 8.95
N ALA A 208 1.47 -21.27 9.96
CA ALA A 208 1.71 -22.09 11.15
C ALA A 208 1.96 -23.56 10.81
N LYS A 209 1.31 -24.08 9.74
CA LYS A 209 1.50 -25.46 9.28
C LYS A 209 2.92 -25.70 8.80
N LEU A 210 3.49 -24.82 7.96
CA LEU A 210 4.86 -24.94 7.46
C LEU A 210 5.89 -24.71 8.57
N ALA A 211 5.67 -23.72 9.41
CA ALA A 211 6.54 -23.43 10.54
C ALA A 211 6.65 -24.61 11.52
N ASN A 212 5.54 -25.31 11.81
CA ASN A 212 5.51 -26.48 12.70
C ASN A 212 6.35 -27.66 12.19
N ILE A 213 6.64 -27.75 10.89
CA ILE A 213 7.50 -28.78 10.30
C ILE A 213 8.97 -28.52 10.68
N LEU A 214 9.40 -27.24 10.66
CA LEU A 214 10.78 -26.88 10.89
C LEU A 214 11.18 -27.04 12.37
N LYS A 215 12.03 -28.02 12.68
CA LYS A 215 12.48 -28.34 14.05
C LYS A 215 13.70 -27.53 14.46
N LYS A 216 14.44 -26.98 13.49
CA LYS A 216 15.59 -26.13 13.70
C LYS A 216 15.44 -24.87 12.86
N SER A 217 14.96 -23.81 13.48
CA SER A 217 14.62 -22.58 12.77
C SER A 217 15.02 -21.32 13.51
N VAL A 218 15.18 -20.24 12.76
CA VAL A 218 15.41 -18.88 13.26
C VAL A 218 14.28 -18.00 12.75
N CYS A 219 13.60 -17.33 13.67
CA CYS A 219 12.54 -16.37 13.31
C CYS A 219 13.15 -14.98 13.08
N GLY A 220 12.81 -14.35 11.99
CA GLY A 220 13.24 -12.99 11.65
C GLY A 220 12.56 -12.49 10.37
N PRO A 221 12.69 -11.20 10.05
CA PRO A 221 12.16 -10.66 8.79
C PRO A 221 12.86 -11.33 7.59
N ASN A 222 12.18 -11.35 6.45
CA ASN A 222 12.82 -11.76 5.20
C ASN A 222 13.99 -10.81 4.88
N ILE A 223 15.11 -11.37 4.44
CA ILE A 223 16.29 -10.59 4.04
C ILE A 223 15.93 -9.66 2.88
N SER A 224 15.11 -10.15 1.94
CA SER A 224 14.63 -9.41 0.78
C SER A 224 13.76 -8.21 1.11
N THR A 225 13.05 -8.19 2.24
CA THR A 225 12.23 -7.04 2.65
C THR A 225 13.06 -5.75 2.76
N ASN A 226 14.23 -5.84 3.39
CA ASN A 226 15.15 -4.70 3.51
C ASN A 226 15.87 -4.37 2.18
N MET A 227 15.96 -5.33 1.27
CA MET A 227 16.56 -5.09 -0.06
C MET A 227 15.60 -4.33 -0.96
N LYS A 228 14.34 -4.77 -1.07
CA LYS A 228 13.37 -4.20 -2.01
C LYS A 228 12.83 -2.84 -1.58
N CYS A 229 12.82 -2.51 -0.29
CA CYS A 229 12.34 -1.21 0.16
C CYS A 229 13.28 -0.05 -0.22
N ILE A 230 14.56 -0.32 -0.46
CA ILE A 230 15.55 0.65 -0.93
C ILE A 230 15.69 0.49 -2.44
N LYS A 231 15.06 1.37 -3.20
CA LYS A 231 15.07 1.36 -4.66
C LYS A 231 16.45 1.74 -5.18
N ASP A 232 16.94 1.01 -6.16
CA ASP A 232 18.21 1.32 -6.81
C ASP A 232 18.09 2.51 -7.77
N ALA A 233 19.22 2.97 -8.32
CA ALA A 233 19.24 4.15 -9.18
C ALA A 233 18.40 4.00 -10.47
N ILE A 234 18.30 2.77 -11.02
CA ILE A 234 17.48 2.48 -12.20
C ILE A 234 16.00 2.50 -11.80
N GLU A 235 15.65 1.86 -10.70
CA GLU A 235 14.30 1.84 -10.17
C GLU A 235 13.82 3.27 -9.85
N ILE A 236 14.63 4.10 -9.20
CA ILE A 236 14.32 5.52 -8.91
C ILE A 236 14.10 6.32 -10.19
N GLN A 237 14.94 6.14 -11.21
CA GLN A 237 14.76 6.83 -12.49
C GLN A 237 13.44 6.43 -13.16
N ASN A 238 13.09 5.16 -13.13
CA ASN A 238 11.84 4.66 -13.67
C ASN A 238 10.63 5.17 -12.85
N ILE A 239 10.71 5.20 -11.52
CA ILE A 239 9.66 5.75 -10.65
C ILE A 239 9.36 7.20 -11.02
N ARG A 240 10.36 8.06 -11.16
CA ARG A 240 10.15 9.45 -11.61
C ARG A 240 9.46 9.51 -12.96
N ARG A 241 9.83 8.65 -13.89
CA ARG A 241 9.25 8.59 -15.23
C ARG A 241 7.78 8.17 -15.20
N ILE A 242 7.44 7.14 -14.45
CA ILE A 242 6.05 6.63 -14.42
C ILE A 242 5.10 7.58 -13.72
N HIS A 243 5.56 8.35 -12.73
CA HIS A 243 4.74 9.37 -12.08
C HIS A 243 4.41 10.55 -13.02
N ILE A 244 5.24 10.83 -14.03
CA ILE A 244 4.91 11.76 -15.09
C ILE A 244 3.80 11.18 -15.99
N LEU A 245 3.89 9.90 -16.35
CA LEU A 245 2.86 9.23 -17.15
C LEU A 245 1.51 9.16 -16.40
N ASP A 246 1.55 8.85 -15.12
CA ASP A 246 0.36 8.86 -14.26
C ASP A 246 -0.23 10.27 -14.14
N GLY A 247 0.61 11.29 -13.97
CA GLY A 247 0.20 12.69 -13.93
C GLY A 247 -0.51 13.16 -15.20
N ILE A 248 -0.08 12.68 -16.38
CA ILE A 248 -0.78 12.94 -17.66
C ILE A 248 -2.20 12.36 -17.60
N ALA A 249 -2.36 11.12 -17.14
CA ALA A 249 -3.68 10.48 -17.00
C ALA A 249 -4.57 11.24 -16.00
N MET A 250 -4.00 11.63 -14.86
CA MET A 250 -4.71 12.40 -13.85
C MET A 250 -5.17 13.76 -14.36
N VAL A 251 -4.35 14.53 -15.08
CA VAL A 251 -4.73 15.83 -15.62
C VAL A 251 -5.84 15.69 -16.68
N LYS A 252 -5.78 14.66 -17.52
CA LYS A 252 -6.88 14.34 -18.46
C LYS A 252 -8.18 14.03 -17.74
N PHE A 253 -8.10 13.25 -16.67
CA PHE A 253 -9.25 12.93 -15.84
C PHE A 253 -9.84 14.17 -15.15
N ILE A 254 -8.99 15.05 -14.60
CA ILE A 254 -9.43 16.30 -13.95
C ILE A 254 -10.15 17.20 -14.97
N LYS A 255 -9.61 17.32 -16.20
CA LYS A 255 -10.29 18.05 -17.29
C LYS A 255 -11.64 17.43 -17.64
N TYR A 256 -11.69 16.10 -17.77
CA TYR A 256 -12.94 15.39 -18.05
C TYR A 256 -13.98 15.61 -16.94
N LEU A 257 -13.59 15.50 -15.68
CA LEU A 257 -14.46 15.76 -14.55
C LEU A 257 -15.00 17.20 -14.58
N HIS A 258 -14.12 18.17 -14.84
CA HIS A 258 -14.52 19.59 -14.94
C HIS A 258 -15.56 19.82 -16.05
N ASP A 259 -15.37 19.21 -17.21
CA ASP A 259 -16.26 19.44 -18.37
C ASP A 259 -17.58 18.69 -18.27
N HIS A 260 -17.66 17.60 -17.48
CA HIS A 260 -18.79 16.66 -17.44
C HIS A 260 -19.41 16.49 -16.05
N LEU A 261 -19.12 17.41 -15.11
CA LEU A 261 -19.52 17.27 -13.70
C LEU A 261 -21.02 17.02 -13.49
N ASP A 262 -21.88 17.65 -14.32
CA ASP A 262 -23.35 17.53 -14.19
C ASP A 262 -23.98 16.63 -15.26
N ASP A 263 -23.21 15.80 -15.96
CA ASP A 263 -23.71 14.87 -16.99
C ASP A 263 -24.35 13.60 -16.41
N GLY A 264 -24.44 13.48 -15.08
CA GLY A 264 -25.06 12.35 -14.40
C GLY A 264 -24.16 11.12 -14.28
N LEU A 265 -22.84 11.31 -14.32
CA LEU A 265 -21.86 10.25 -14.13
C LEU A 265 -21.85 9.73 -12.70
N THR A 266 -21.67 8.42 -12.54
CA THR A 266 -21.54 7.78 -11.24
C THR A 266 -20.07 7.68 -10.80
N GLU A 267 -19.86 7.46 -9.49
CA GLU A 267 -18.55 7.17 -8.90
C GLU A 267 -17.84 6.03 -9.64
N TYR A 268 -18.56 4.94 -9.95
CA TYR A 268 -18.06 3.79 -10.69
C TYR A 268 -17.64 4.15 -12.12
N GLN A 269 -18.44 4.96 -12.83
CA GLN A 269 -18.09 5.41 -14.17
C GLN A 269 -16.85 6.30 -14.18
N LEU A 270 -16.72 7.20 -13.20
CA LEU A 270 -15.53 8.05 -13.07
C LEU A 270 -14.27 7.24 -12.77
N ALA A 271 -14.36 6.21 -11.91
CA ALA A 271 -13.27 5.27 -11.68
C ALA A 271 -12.83 4.59 -12.99
N SER A 272 -13.78 4.11 -13.79
CA SER A 272 -13.51 3.45 -15.08
C SER A 272 -12.91 4.43 -16.11
N ILE A 273 -13.33 5.69 -16.12
CA ILE A 273 -12.78 6.72 -16.99
C ILE A 273 -11.32 7.01 -16.66
N LEU A 274 -10.99 7.11 -15.37
CA LEU A 274 -9.60 7.31 -14.93
C LEU A 274 -8.72 6.11 -15.31
N GLU A 275 -9.21 4.89 -15.12
CA GLU A 275 -8.51 3.69 -15.58
C GLU A 275 -8.22 3.74 -17.09
N ASN A 276 -9.20 4.12 -17.89
CA ASN A 276 -9.02 4.24 -19.35
C ASN A 276 -7.93 5.24 -19.71
N TYR A 277 -7.86 6.40 -19.04
CA TYR A 277 -6.77 7.36 -19.27
C TYR A 277 -5.40 6.80 -18.88
N ARG A 278 -5.27 6.01 -17.82
CA ARG A 278 -4.03 5.32 -17.47
C ARG A 278 -3.64 4.30 -18.53
N ARG A 279 -4.60 3.52 -19.04
CA ARG A 279 -4.38 2.49 -20.08
C ARG A 279 -4.10 3.05 -21.48
N GLU A 280 -4.28 4.35 -21.72
CA GLU A 280 -3.76 4.98 -22.94
C GLU A 280 -2.23 4.88 -23.01
N SER A 281 -1.55 4.84 -21.88
CA SER A 281 -0.13 4.53 -21.82
C SER A 281 0.10 3.03 -21.92
N LYS A 282 0.87 2.58 -22.93
CA LYS A 282 1.29 1.18 -23.05
C LYS A 282 2.21 0.72 -21.90
N GLU A 283 2.68 1.64 -21.10
CA GLU A 283 3.48 1.35 -19.91
C GLU A 283 2.61 0.95 -18.72
N CYS A 284 1.34 1.38 -18.65
CA CYS A 284 0.38 0.95 -17.64
C CYS A 284 -0.23 -0.39 -18.05
N PHE A 285 0.06 -1.45 -17.31
CA PHE A 285 -0.44 -2.79 -17.61
C PHE A 285 -1.56 -3.26 -16.68
N GLU A 286 -1.72 -2.63 -15.49
CA GLU A 286 -2.78 -2.93 -14.54
C GLU A 286 -3.00 -1.73 -13.60
N LEU A 287 -4.09 -1.72 -12.82
CA LEU A 287 -4.25 -0.84 -11.66
C LEU A 287 -3.35 -1.32 -10.51
N SER A 288 -2.98 -0.43 -9.59
CA SER A 288 -2.25 -0.81 -8.35
C SER A 288 -3.20 -1.24 -7.22
N PHE A 289 -4.46 -0.81 -7.29
CA PHE A 289 -5.60 -1.21 -6.46
C PHE A 289 -6.90 -0.75 -7.12
N THR A 290 -8.06 -1.25 -6.64
CA THR A 290 -9.37 -0.80 -7.10
C THR A 290 -9.55 0.69 -6.79
N THR A 291 -9.86 1.49 -7.82
CA THR A 291 -10.00 2.94 -7.66
C THR A 291 -11.13 3.30 -6.70
N ILE A 292 -10.79 4.04 -5.66
CA ILE A 292 -11.76 4.68 -4.77
C ILE A 292 -12.22 5.97 -5.44
N SER A 293 -13.49 6.05 -5.79
CA SER A 293 -14.14 7.26 -6.29
C SER A 293 -15.38 7.48 -5.42
N ALA A 294 -15.32 8.47 -4.54
CA ALA A 294 -16.28 8.62 -3.46
C ALA A 294 -16.77 10.07 -3.35
N VAL A 295 -18.09 10.26 -3.56
CA VAL A 295 -18.73 11.59 -3.51
C VAL A 295 -19.43 11.84 -2.18
N GLY A 296 -19.36 13.05 -1.68
CA GLY A 296 -20.08 13.48 -0.50
C GLY A 296 -19.77 12.62 0.74
N SER A 297 -20.79 12.06 1.36
CA SER A 297 -20.66 11.24 2.58
C SER A 297 -19.95 9.89 2.33
N ASN A 298 -19.96 9.37 1.11
CA ASN A 298 -19.23 8.13 0.78
C ASN A 298 -17.73 8.29 0.98
N ALA A 299 -17.20 9.50 0.75
CA ALA A 299 -15.78 9.82 0.98
C ALA A 299 -15.34 9.68 2.45
N ALA A 300 -16.26 9.63 3.41
CA ALA A 300 -15.92 9.34 4.80
C ALA A 300 -15.52 7.87 5.04
N GLN A 301 -15.81 6.97 4.11
CA GLN A 301 -15.37 5.59 4.12
C GLN A 301 -14.00 5.52 3.43
N MET A 302 -12.94 5.29 4.20
CA MET A 302 -11.54 5.41 3.72
C MET A 302 -11.22 4.47 2.55
N HIS A 303 -11.85 3.29 2.50
CA HIS A 303 -11.68 2.27 1.47
C HIS A 303 -13.01 2.00 0.76
N TYR A 304 -13.76 3.07 0.43
CA TYR A 304 -15.00 2.96 -0.33
C TYR A 304 -14.75 2.30 -1.69
N ASP A 305 -15.52 1.27 -2.00
CA ASP A 305 -15.44 0.53 -3.27
C ASP A 305 -16.74 0.75 -4.08
N PRO A 306 -16.76 1.65 -5.07
CA PRO A 306 -17.92 1.88 -5.90
C PRO A 306 -18.12 0.69 -6.86
N THR A 307 -19.29 0.08 -6.80
CA THR A 307 -19.72 -0.93 -7.78
C THR A 307 -20.81 -0.38 -8.70
N GLU A 308 -21.09 -1.05 -9.82
CA GLU A 308 -22.15 -0.64 -10.74
C GLU A 308 -23.52 -0.60 -10.04
N GLU A 309 -23.77 -1.52 -9.10
CA GLU A 309 -25.02 -1.60 -8.35
C GLU A 309 -25.05 -0.68 -7.13
N LYS A 310 -23.88 -0.33 -6.57
CA LYS A 310 -23.75 0.45 -5.33
C LYS A 310 -22.79 1.61 -5.55
N CYS A 311 -23.29 2.71 -6.08
CA CYS A 311 -22.55 3.95 -6.26
C CYS A 311 -23.50 5.14 -6.34
N SER A 312 -23.00 6.33 -6.07
CA SER A 312 -23.75 7.59 -6.16
C SER A 312 -23.48 8.31 -7.47
N VAL A 313 -24.41 9.18 -7.87
CA VAL A 313 -24.22 10.11 -8.99
C VAL A 313 -23.42 11.31 -8.49
N VAL A 314 -22.39 11.69 -9.24
CA VAL A 314 -21.52 12.85 -8.94
C VAL A 314 -22.09 14.09 -9.63
N THR A 315 -22.34 15.15 -8.88
CA THR A 315 -22.86 16.41 -9.39
C THR A 315 -22.27 17.60 -8.65
N SER A 316 -22.39 18.80 -9.22
CA SER A 316 -22.03 20.06 -8.58
C SER A 316 -22.86 20.42 -7.32
N LYS A 317 -23.83 19.61 -6.94
CA LYS A 317 -24.61 19.76 -5.70
C LYS A 317 -23.95 19.09 -4.51
N GLU A 318 -23.05 18.16 -4.76
CA GLU A 318 -22.26 17.48 -3.74
C GLU A 318 -21.08 18.35 -3.31
N ASN A 319 -20.62 18.15 -2.09
CA ASN A 319 -19.55 18.98 -1.52
C ASN A 319 -18.16 18.60 -2.01
N VAL A 320 -17.84 17.30 -2.08
CA VAL A 320 -16.53 16.78 -2.51
C VAL A 320 -16.66 15.54 -3.35
N LEU A 321 -15.65 15.31 -4.20
CA LEU A 321 -15.31 14.01 -4.78
C LEU A 321 -13.88 13.67 -4.36
N LEU A 322 -13.70 12.60 -3.60
CA LEU A 322 -12.41 12.01 -3.28
C LEU A 322 -12.11 10.92 -4.29
N VAL A 323 -10.96 11.01 -4.97
CA VAL A 323 -10.48 9.99 -5.90
C VAL A 323 -9.10 9.53 -5.45
N ASP A 324 -9.02 8.26 -5.06
CA ASP A 324 -7.80 7.57 -4.67
C ASP A 324 -7.56 6.41 -5.63
N SER A 325 -6.39 6.39 -6.27
CA SER A 325 -6.14 5.53 -7.42
C SER A 325 -4.66 5.40 -7.74
N GLY A 326 -4.32 4.35 -8.47
CA GLY A 326 -2.97 4.18 -8.94
C GLY A 326 -2.85 3.14 -10.05
N GLY A 327 -1.67 3.01 -10.62
CA GLY A 327 -1.38 2.07 -11.70
C GLY A 327 -0.10 1.29 -11.49
N GLN A 328 -0.08 0.07 -12.02
CA GLN A 328 1.12 -0.73 -12.23
C GLN A 328 1.70 -0.39 -13.60
N TYR A 329 2.87 0.21 -13.60
CA TYR A 329 3.59 0.59 -14.82
C TYR A 329 4.85 -0.26 -14.99
N TYR A 330 5.31 -0.46 -16.23
CA TYR A 330 6.66 -0.98 -16.45
C TYR A 330 7.68 0.05 -15.97
N GLY A 331 8.10 -0.12 -14.71
CA GLY A 331 9.02 0.77 -14.03
C GLY A 331 8.51 1.36 -12.72
N GLY A 332 7.44 0.83 -12.13
CA GLY A 332 6.98 1.20 -10.79
C GLY A 332 5.49 1.06 -10.58
N THR A 333 5.08 1.40 -9.37
CA THR A 333 3.69 1.40 -8.89
C THR A 333 3.35 2.82 -8.47
N THR A 334 2.16 3.33 -8.78
CA THR A 334 1.71 4.65 -8.33
C THR A 334 0.55 4.54 -7.37
N ASP A 335 0.49 5.53 -6.47
CA ASP A 335 -0.55 5.73 -5.47
C ASP A 335 -0.79 7.24 -5.31
N ILE A 336 -2.02 7.68 -5.51
CA ILE A 336 -2.37 9.10 -5.48
C ILE A 336 -3.80 9.32 -5.06
N THR A 337 -4.02 10.22 -4.11
CA THR A 337 -5.35 10.76 -3.81
C THR A 337 -5.44 12.24 -4.12
N ARG A 338 -6.55 12.62 -4.76
CA ARG A 338 -6.99 14.01 -4.86
C ARG A 338 -8.44 14.13 -4.39
N THR A 339 -8.70 15.17 -3.61
CA THR A 339 -10.05 15.56 -3.21
C THR A 339 -10.43 16.82 -3.97
N PHE A 340 -11.48 16.75 -4.76
CA PHE A 340 -12.04 17.84 -5.55
C PHE A 340 -13.21 18.46 -4.80
N ILE A 341 -13.17 19.77 -4.56
CA ILE A 341 -14.29 20.54 -4.01
C ILE A 341 -15.20 20.93 -5.18
N LEU A 342 -16.42 20.43 -5.20
CA LEU A 342 -17.31 20.48 -6.38
C LEU A 342 -18.13 21.77 -6.47
N HIS A 343 -18.23 22.55 -5.39
CA HIS A 343 -18.89 23.87 -5.35
C HIS A 343 -18.28 24.71 -4.22
N GLU A 344 -18.74 25.96 -4.08
CA GLU A 344 -18.31 26.84 -2.97
C GLU A 344 -18.44 26.11 -1.63
N PRO A 345 -17.32 25.88 -0.90
CA PRO A 345 -17.35 25.09 0.32
C PRO A 345 -17.87 25.89 1.52
N THR A 346 -18.34 25.16 2.54
CA THR A 346 -18.53 25.74 3.86
C THR A 346 -17.18 26.10 4.48
N GLU A 347 -17.16 27.02 5.46
CA GLU A 347 -15.94 27.36 6.22
C GLU A 347 -15.31 26.11 6.85
N GLU A 348 -16.12 25.16 7.36
CA GLU A 348 -15.66 23.90 7.94
C GLU A 348 -14.92 23.06 6.90
N LEU A 349 -15.48 22.91 5.70
CA LEU A 349 -14.87 22.11 4.63
C LEU A 349 -13.57 22.73 4.11
N ALA A 350 -13.55 24.04 3.87
CA ALA A 350 -12.35 24.76 3.44
C ALA A 350 -11.22 24.68 4.49
N HIS A 351 -11.59 24.79 5.78
CA HIS A 351 -10.67 24.62 6.90
C HIS A 351 -10.07 23.21 6.93
N ASP A 352 -10.89 22.16 6.87
CA ASP A 352 -10.46 20.77 6.94
C ASP A 352 -9.59 20.38 5.74
N TYR A 353 -9.94 20.88 4.53
CA TYR A 353 -9.14 20.70 3.32
C TYR A 353 -7.75 21.34 3.49
N THR A 354 -7.71 22.58 3.97
CA THR A 354 -6.46 23.31 4.18
C THR A 354 -5.60 22.64 5.25
N LEU A 355 -6.20 22.14 6.32
CA LEU A 355 -5.48 21.44 7.38
C LEU A 355 -4.88 20.11 6.87
N THR A 356 -5.61 19.40 6.01
CA THR A 356 -5.11 18.19 5.33
C THR A 356 -3.93 18.54 4.42
N LEU A 357 -4.05 19.56 3.58
CA LEU A 357 -2.97 20.04 2.72
C LEU A 357 -1.74 20.47 3.52
N LYS A 358 -1.92 21.22 4.59
CA LYS A 358 -0.85 21.61 5.52
C LYS A 358 -0.09 20.41 6.05
N SER A 359 -0.80 19.34 6.42
CA SER A 359 -0.22 18.11 6.93
C SER A 359 0.63 17.38 5.86
N VAL A 360 0.20 17.40 4.59
CA VAL A 360 1.01 16.89 3.46
C VAL A 360 2.27 17.72 3.28
N ILE A 361 2.15 19.05 3.28
CA ILE A 361 3.28 19.98 3.06
C ILE A 361 4.33 19.80 4.15
N ASP A 362 3.92 19.74 5.42
CA ASP A 362 4.86 19.70 6.56
C ASP A 362 5.70 18.43 6.59
N VAL A 363 5.16 17.30 6.16
CA VAL A 363 5.97 16.08 5.97
C VAL A 363 6.83 16.18 4.71
N SER A 364 6.25 16.60 3.59
CA SER A 364 6.96 16.63 2.30
C SER A 364 8.21 17.52 2.30
N LYS A 365 8.21 18.61 3.08
CA LYS A 365 9.37 19.51 3.22
C LYS A 365 10.32 19.15 4.35
N ALA A 366 10.06 18.05 5.09
CA ALA A 366 10.85 17.70 6.26
C ALA A 366 12.30 17.35 5.92
N ILE A 367 13.22 17.87 6.72
CA ILE A 367 14.61 17.45 6.78
C ILE A 367 14.80 16.75 8.12
N PHE A 368 15.42 15.58 8.12
CA PHE A 368 15.58 14.77 9.32
C PHE A 368 16.94 14.07 9.36
N ILE A 369 17.40 13.80 10.59
CA ILE A 369 18.70 13.16 10.84
C ILE A 369 18.64 11.64 10.58
N ASP A 370 19.76 11.02 10.18
CA ASP A 370 19.89 9.55 10.12
C ASP A 370 19.47 8.92 11.45
N GLY A 371 18.74 7.82 11.36
CA GLY A 371 18.19 7.12 12.49
C GLY A 371 16.75 7.47 12.81
N CYS A 372 16.17 8.50 12.20
CA CYS A 372 14.75 8.76 12.29
C CYS A 372 13.94 7.61 11.68
N THR A 373 12.81 7.33 12.32
CA THR A 373 11.80 6.38 11.84
C THR A 373 10.58 7.13 11.34
N GLY A 374 9.75 6.50 10.53
CA GLY A 374 8.49 7.08 10.10
C GLY A 374 7.57 7.50 11.24
N ARG A 375 7.71 6.87 12.41
CA ARG A 375 7.00 7.23 13.64
C ARG A 375 7.33 8.64 14.13
N SER A 376 8.58 9.06 14.02
CA SER A 376 8.98 10.43 14.40
C SER A 376 8.44 11.46 13.42
N ILE A 377 8.39 11.11 12.13
CA ILE A 377 7.98 12.00 11.04
C ILE A 377 6.45 12.15 11.00
N ASP A 378 5.70 11.11 11.33
CA ASP A 378 4.23 11.12 11.40
C ASP A 378 3.68 12.30 12.23
N MET A 379 4.41 12.71 13.26
CA MET A 379 4.03 13.84 14.12
C MET A 379 3.94 15.17 13.38
N LEU A 380 4.64 15.35 12.28
CA LEU A 380 4.56 16.58 11.47
C LEU A 380 3.18 16.74 10.82
N ALA A 381 2.58 15.64 10.39
CA ALA A 381 1.21 15.64 9.85
C ALA A 381 0.16 15.66 10.98
N ARG A 382 0.26 14.72 11.94
CA ARG A 382 -0.75 14.58 12.99
C ARG A 382 -0.78 15.74 13.96
N GLY A 383 0.34 16.42 14.18
CA GLY A 383 0.40 17.58 15.03
C GLY A 383 -0.59 18.67 14.62
N ASN A 384 -0.77 18.88 13.32
CA ASN A 384 -1.77 19.80 12.79
C ASN A 384 -3.19 19.37 13.17
N MET A 385 -3.53 18.10 13.01
CA MET A 385 -4.85 17.55 13.35
C MET A 385 -5.09 17.56 14.88
N TRP A 386 -4.11 17.15 15.67
CA TRP A 386 -4.25 17.07 17.14
C TRP A 386 -4.38 18.43 17.81
N ASN A 387 -3.78 19.49 17.25
CA ASN A 387 -3.99 20.85 17.71
C ASN A 387 -5.47 21.28 17.62
N GLU A 388 -6.22 20.71 16.69
CA GLU A 388 -7.67 20.91 16.51
C GLU A 388 -8.52 19.79 17.17
N MET A 389 -7.90 18.94 18.01
CA MET A 389 -8.53 17.77 18.65
C MET A 389 -9.17 16.79 17.66
N MET A 390 -8.64 16.74 16.44
CA MET A 390 -9.02 15.78 15.40
C MET A 390 -7.97 14.69 15.24
N ASP A 391 -8.36 13.53 14.70
CA ASP A 391 -7.46 12.45 14.37
C ASP A 391 -8.09 11.56 13.30
N TYR A 392 -7.27 11.00 12.42
CA TYR A 392 -7.67 9.97 11.45
C TYR A 392 -7.24 8.58 11.90
N LYS A 393 -8.03 7.55 11.57
CA LYS A 393 -7.89 6.19 12.11
C LYS A 393 -7.04 5.26 11.23
N CYS A 394 -6.29 5.81 10.29
CA CYS A 394 -5.33 5.11 9.43
C CYS A 394 -3.88 5.53 9.70
N GLY A 395 -2.94 4.93 8.99
CA GLY A 395 -1.57 5.45 8.89
C GLY A 395 -1.55 6.77 8.14
N THR A 396 -0.51 7.56 8.32
CA THR A 396 -0.26 8.78 7.53
C THR A 396 0.41 8.47 6.20
N GLY A 397 0.91 7.24 6.05
CA GLY A 397 1.54 6.76 4.83
C GLY A 397 2.20 5.40 5.01
N HIS A 398 2.54 4.79 3.89
CA HIS A 398 3.14 3.46 3.80
C HIS A 398 4.22 3.41 2.72
N GLY A 399 5.09 2.41 2.76
CA GLY A 399 6.01 2.14 1.66
C GLY A 399 5.27 1.64 0.42
N VAL A 400 5.85 1.87 -0.75
CA VAL A 400 5.31 1.46 -2.06
C VAL A 400 6.26 0.50 -2.74
N GLY A 401 5.74 -0.58 -3.31
CA GLY A 401 6.50 -1.58 -4.05
C GLY A 401 6.91 -1.08 -5.44
N TYR A 402 7.89 -1.72 -6.04
CA TYR A 402 8.31 -1.46 -7.40
C TYR A 402 7.78 -2.53 -8.36
N MET A 403 6.69 -2.24 -9.08
CA MET A 403 5.92 -3.24 -9.83
C MET A 403 5.55 -4.42 -8.92
N LEU A 404 5.07 -4.12 -7.71
CA LEU A 404 4.68 -5.05 -6.65
C LEU A 404 3.47 -4.47 -5.91
N GLY A 405 3.15 -5.01 -4.74
CA GLY A 405 2.04 -4.49 -3.93
C GLY A 405 2.20 -3.00 -3.63
N VAL A 406 1.11 -2.25 -3.72
CA VAL A 406 1.07 -0.81 -3.39
C VAL A 406 1.49 -0.60 -1.93
N HIS A 407 1.08 -1.46 -1.01
CA HIS A 407 1.54 -1.47 0.37
C HIS A 407 2.80 -2.31 0.53
N GLU A 408 3.94 -1.68 0.74
CA GLU A 408 5.23 -2.35 0.97
C GLU A 408 5.89 -1.87 2.27
N GLY A 409 6.13 -2.79 3.21
CA GLY A 409 6.97 -2.49 4.39
C GLY A 409 8.47 -2.56 4.05
N PRO A 410 9.33 -2.14 5.00
CA PRO A 410 9.03 -1.81 6.40
C PRO A 410 8.75 -0.33 6.70
N ASN A 411 8.99 0.58 5.76
CA ASN A 411 8.79 2.01 5.97
C ASN A 411 7.31 2.41 5.94
N GLY A 412 6.97 3.49 6.64
CA GLY A 412 5.63 4.05 6.69
C GLY A 412 5.52 5.08 7.80
N PHE A 413 4.58 6.02 7.67
CA PHE A 413 4.31 7.05 8.66
C PHE A 413 3.12 6.63 9.53
N ARG A 414 3.35 6.40 10.82
CA ARG A 414 2.30 6.11 11.81
C ARG A 414 2.80 6.28 13.24
N TYR A 415 1.98 6.84 14.11
CA TYR A 415 2.37 7.11 15.50
C TYR A 415 2.32 5.85 16.40
N LYS A 416 1.43 4.90 16.11
CA LYS A 416 1.34 3.64 16.85
C LYS A 416 2.25 2.60 16.21
N SER A 417 2.94 1.84 17.06
CA SER A 417 3.66 0.65 16.61
C SER A 417 2.67 -0.50 16.39
N VAL A 418 2.77 -1.15 15.26
CA VAL A 418 2.04 -2.37 14.93
C VAL A 418 3.06 -3.49 14.84
N ALA A 419 2.97 -4.48 15.73
CA ALA A 419 4.00 -5.51 15.93
C ALA A 419 4.33 -6.28 14.64
N GLU A 420 3.34 -6.48 13.77
CA GLU A 420 3.45 -7.24 12.52
C GLU A 420 4.16 -6.44 11.39
N ARG A 421 4.33 -5.11 11.55
CA ARG A 421 4.76 -4.22 10.46
C ARG A 421 6.18 -3.68 10.56
N ASN A 422 6.93 -4.03 11.59
CA ASN A 422 8.30 -3.50 11.81
C ASN A 422 8.38 -1.95 11.74
N ASP A 423 7.43 -1.25 12.33
CA ASP A 423 7.33 0.23 12.31
C ASP A 423 8.53 0.96 12.96
N GLY A 424 9.51 0.22 13.46
CA GLY A 424 10.79 0.74 13.95
C GLY A 424 11.87 0.89 12.88
N ALA A 425 11.55 0.58 11.61
CA ALA A 425 12.50 0.73 10.52
C ALA A 425 12.91 2.20 10.34
N LYS A 426 14.22 2.41 10.16
CA LYS A 426 14.75 3.73 9.84
C LYS A 426 14.34 4.14 8.44
N MET A 427 14.08 5.43 8.26
CA MET A 427 13.92 6.02 6.94
C MET A 427 15.29 6.17 6.28
N LEU A 428 15.47 5.59 5.10
CA LEU A 428 16.74 5.57 4.38
C LEU A 428 16.58 6.08 2.94
N PRO A 429 17.63 6.70 2.37
CA PRO A 429 17.62 7.09 0.96
C PRO A 429 17.29 5.91 0.03
N GLY A 430 16.43 6.16 -0.97
CA GLY A 430 15.89 5.15 -1.88
C GLY A 430 14.54 4.56 -1.45
N MET A 431 14.05 4.84 -0.25
CA MET A 431 12.71 4.43 0.18
C MET A 431 11.65 5.34 -0.45
N ILE A 432 10.58 4.73 -0.98
CA ILE A 432 9.36 5.41 -1.40
C ILE A 432 8.33 5.24 -0.29
N THR A 433 7.67 6.34 0.08
CA THR A 433 6.64 6.34 1.14
C THR A 433 5.52 7.30 0.76
N THR A 434 4.25 6.89 0.87
CA THR A 434 3.11 7.79 0.67
C THR A 434 3.01 8.81 1.81
N ILE A 435 2.41 9.95 1.54
CA ILE A 435 1.95 10.91 2.52
C ILE A 435 0.48 11.20 2.25
N GLU A 436 -0.42 10.67 3.09
CA GLU A 436 -1.87 10.57 2.86
C GLU A 436 -2.72 10.91 4.11
N PRO A 437 -2.46 12.02 4.81
CA PRO A 437 -3.32 12.44 5.90
C PRO A 437 -4.73 12.72 5.41
N GLY A 438 -5.73 12.64 6.30
CA GLY A 438 -7.09 12.92 5.91
C GLY A 438 -8.00 13.34 7.06
N VAL A 439 -9.17 13.86 6.70
CA VAL A 439 -10.29 14.15 7.61
C VAL A 439 -11.51 13.39 7.13
N TYR A 440 -12.12 12.59 8.01
CA TYR A 440 -13.24 11.73 7.67
C TYR A 440 -14.40 11.98 8.64
N LYS A 441 -15.43 12.68 8.17
CA LYS A 441 -16.63 13.05 8.96
C LYS A 441 -17.84 12.24 8.51
N ASN A 442 -18.16 11.20 9.26
CA ASN A 442 -19.27 10.29 8.94
C ASN A 442 -20.56 11.07 8.66
N GLY A 443 -21.23 10.74 7.55
CA GLY A 443 -22.47 11.39 7.09
C GLY A 443 -22.28 12.79 6.50
N LYS A 444 -21.03 13.27 6.36
CA LYS A 444 -20.71 14.58 5.77
C LYS A 444 -19.80 14.45 4.56
N TYR A 445 -18.51 14.18 4.77
CA TYR A 445 -17.48 14.08 3.73
C TYR A 445 -16.21 13.39 4.23
N GLY A 446 -15.36 13.01 3.29
CA GLY A 446 -13.95 12.64 3.52
C GLY A 446 -13.03 13.48 2.67
N ILE A 447 -11.86 13.78 3.20
CA ILE A 447 -10.78 14.50 2.51
C ILE A 447 -9.52 13.68 2.70
N ARG A 448 -8.81 13.36 1.61
CA ARG A 448 -7.44 12.83 1.59
C ARG A 448 -6.68 13.54 0.47
N ILE A 449 -5.47 13.95 0.74
CA ILE A 449 -4.54 14.48 -0.25
C ILE A 449 -3.28 13.64 -0.11
N GLU A 450 -2.84 13.04 -1.20
CA GLU A 450 -1.75 12.08 -1.20
C GLU A 450 -0.74 12.30 -2.30
N ASN A 451 0.52 12.13 -1.94
CA ASN A 451 1.66 12.02 -2.84
C ASN A 451 2.59 10.89 -2.38
N GLU A 452 3.40 10.37 -3.29
CA GLU A 452 4.56 9.54 -2.98
C GLU A 452 5.82 10.39 -2.81
N LEU A 453 6.59 10.05 -1.78
CA LEU A 453 7.83 10.72 -1.39
C LEU A 453 9.01 9.75 -1.50
N LEU A 454 10.04 10.15 -2.25
CA LEU A 454 11.34 9.48 -2.27
C LEU A 454 12.23 10.07 -1.17
N THR A 455 12.72 9.25 -0.27
CA THR A 455 13.76 9.68 0.69
C THR A 455 15.10 9.85 -0.05
N ILE A 456 15.73 11.01 0.11
CA ILE A 456 17.00 11.37 -0.53
C ILE A 456 18.06 11.82 0.48
N ASP A 457 19.34 11.71 0.12
CA ASP A 457 20.42 12.35 0.87
C ASP A 457 20.28 13.87 0.76
N TYR A 458 20.30 14.57 1.90
CA TYR A 458 20.24 16.03 1.94
C TYR A 458 21.62 16.65 2.18
N GLY A 459 22.46 16.03 3.03
CA GLY A 459 23.79 16.49 3.31
C GLY A 459 24.35 16.01 4.65
N THR A 460 25.49 16.56 5.04
CA THR A 460 26.15 16.26 6.31
C THR A 460 26.53 17.56 7.01
N CYS A 461 26.25 17.66 8.31
CA CYS A 461 26.62 18.78 9.16
C CYS A 461 27.20 18.23 10.48
N ASP A 462 28.38 18.69 10.87
CA ASP A 462 29.09 18.29 12.10
C ASP A 462 29.26 16.76 12.27
N GLY A 463 29.31 16.04 11.15
CA GLY A 463 29.45 14.58 11.11
C GLY A 463 28.12 13.81 11.07
N ASP A 464 27.01 14.45 11.31
CA ASP A 464 25.68 13.87 11.22
C ASP A 464 25.14 13.94 9.79
N LYS A 465 24.52 12.84 9.33
CA LYS A 465 23.86 12.76 8.04
C LYS A 465 22.40 13.22 8.16
N TYR A 466 21.97 13.96 7.15
CA TYR A 466 20.60 14.42 7.03
C TYR A 466 19.97 13.93 5.73
N TYR A 467 18.68 13.60 5.81
CA TYR A 467 17.85 13.17 4.71
C TYR A 467 16.68 14.13 4.52
N ALA A 468 16.08 14.12 3.34
CA ALA A 468 14.89 14.89 3.00
C ALA A 468 13.99 14.07 2.08
N PHE A 469 12.85 14.63 1.71
CA PHE A 469 11.94 14.04 0.75
C PHE A 469 11.96 14.80 -0.58
N GLU A 470 11.91 14.04 -1.67
CA GLU A 470 11.57 14.48 -3.00
C GLU A 470 10.17 13.97 -3.33
N THR A 471 9.22 14.85 -3.63
CA THR A 471 7.90 14.43 -4.10
C THR A 471 8.02 13.93 -5.52
N VAL A 472 7.64 12.67 -5.78
CA VAL A 472 7.69 12.06 -7.12
C VAL A 472 6.34 12.10 -7.83
N THR A 473 5.23 12.19 -7.10
CA THR A 473 3.88 12.35 -7.67
C THR A 473 3.77 13.65 -8.45
N CYS A 474 3.43 13.57 -9.74
CA CYS A 474 3.39 14.69 -10.67
C CYS A 474 1.96 15.03 -11.08
N CYS A 475 1.15 15.54 -10.13
CA CYS A 475 -0.25 15.92 -10.37
C CYS A 475 -0.59 17.19 -9.58
N PRO A 476 -1.28 18.20 -10.15
CA PRO A 476 -1.64 19.40 -9.44
C PRO A 476 -2.43 19.11 -8.14
N ILE A 477 -2.22 19.94 -7.12
CA ILE A 477 -3.08 20.02 -5.95
C ILE A 477 -3.91 21.29 -6.08
N ASP A 478 -5.23 21.15 -6.00
CA ASP A 478 -6.16 22.27 -6.06
C ASP A 478 -5.98 23.19 -4.86
N THR A 479 -5.78 24.47 -5.11
CA THR A 479 -5.57 25.50 -4.09
C THR A 479 -6.65 26.58 -4.08
N GLN A 480 -7.71 26.43 -4.89
CA GLN A 480 -8.76 27.42 -5.09
C GLN A 480 -9.44 27.84 -3.78
N TYR A 481 -9.75 26.85 -2.93
CA TYR A 481 -10.50 27.07 -1.70
C TYR A 481 -9.65 27.00 -0.42
N VAL A 482 -8.34 27.13 -0.56
CA VAL A 482 -7.41 27.11 0.59
C VAL A 482 -7.60 28.35 1.47
N VAL A 483 -7.74 28.14 2.76
CA VAL A 483 -7.79 29.21 3.79
C VAL A 483 -6.37 29.70 4.05
N LYS A 484 -5.94 30.76 3.36
CA LYS A 484 -4.56 31.28 3.38
C LYS A 484 -4.03 31.57 4.77
N SER A 485 -4.89 32.03 5.70
CA SER A 485 -4.50 32.35 7.07
C SER A 485 -4.07 31.15 7.92
N LEU A 486 -4.35 29.93 7.47
CA LEU A 486 -3.90 28.69 8.12
C LEU A 486 -2.51 28.24 7.66
N LEU A 487 -2.00 28.81 6.57
CA LEU A 487 -0.70 28.47 6.01
C LEU A 487 0.33 29.55 6.34
N SER A 488 1.53 29.11 6.68
CA SER A 488 2.70 29.99 6.73
C SER A 488 3.18 30.35 5.32
N LEU A 489 3.98 31.43 5.23
CA LEU A 489 4.60 31.81 3.95
C LEU A 489 5.46 30.70 3.35
N ASP A 490 6.14 29.93 4.18
CA ASP A 490 6.98 28.80 3.77
C ASP A 490 6.14 27.68 3.17
N GLU A 491 4.98 27.37 3.74
CA GLU A 491 4.03 26.37 3.21
C GLU A 491 3.40 26.82 1.89
N ILE A 492 3.04 28.12 1.78
CA ILE A 492 2.54 28.71 0.54
C ILE A 492 3.62 28.61 -0.56
N ASN A 493 4.86 28.95 -0.26
CA ASN A 493 5.96 28.84 -1.20
C ASN A 493 6.19 27.39 -1.64
N TYR A 494 6.08 26.44 -0.72
CA TYR A 494 6.22 25.02 -1.05
C TYR A 494 5.17 24.58 -2.07
N ILE A 495 3.88 24.83 -1.83
CA ILE A 495 2.81 24.37 -2.72
C ILE A 495 2.83 25.10 -4.07
N ASN A 496 3.17 26.40 -4.09
CA ASN A 496 3.33 27.15 -5.33
C ASN A 496 4.48 26.59 -6.19
N ASN A 497 5.63 26.26 -5.56
CA ASN A 497 6.76 25.63 -6.25
C ASN A 497 6.42 24.22 -6.75
N TYR A 498 5.68 23.43 -5.97
CA TYR A 498 5.23 22.12 -6.39
C TYR A 498 4.30 22.20 -7.61
N ASN A 499 3.24 22.99 -7.56
CA ASN A 499 2.32 23.15 -8.69
C ASN A 499 3.03 23.73 -9.93
N LYS A 500 3.97 24.65 -9.73
CA LYS A 500 4.82 25.17 -10.82
C LYS A 500 5.66 24.06 -11.46
N TRP A 501 6.33 23.23 -10.67
CA TRP A 501 7.08 22.08 -11.15
C TRP A 501 6.20 21.11 -11.94
N VAL A 502 5.01 20.77 -11.42
CA VAL A 502 4.03 19.93 -12.13
C VAL A 502 3.66 20.51 -13.48
N LYS A 503 3.31 21.80 -13.51
CA LYS A 503 2.97 22.53 -14.75
C LYS A 503 4.12 22.48 -15.77
N GLU A 504 5.33 22.83 -15.35
CA GLU A 504 6.50 22.84 -16.22
C GLU A 504 6.82 21.43 -16.76
N THR A 505 6.64 20.39 -15.95
CA THR A 505 6.89 19.00 -16.30
C THR A 505 5.86 18.46 -17.29
N LEU A 506 4.57 18.74 -17.08
CA LEU A 506 3.48 18.15 -17.88
C LEU A 506 3.14 18.95 -19.15
N THR A 507 3.37 20.27 -19.19
CA THR A 507 3.06 21.13 -20.35
C THR A 507 3.61 20.60 -21.69
N PRO A 508 4.84 20.06 -21.78
CA PRO A 508 5.37 19.53 -23.05
C PRO A 508 4.52 18.39 -23.64
N PHE A 509 3.87 17.59 -22.80
CA PHE A 509 3.04 16.46 -23.25
C PHE A 509 1.68 16.91 -23.80
N PHE A 510 1.23 18.12 -23.47
CA PHE A 510 0.00 18.73 -23.97
C PHE A 510 0.24 19.83 -25.00
N SER A 511 1.47 19.98 -25.48
CA SER A 511 1.87 21.09 -26.39
C SER A 511 1.07 21.19 -27.70
N GLN A 512 0.44 20.09 -28.14
CA GLN A 512 -0.42 20.05 -29.32
C GLN A 512 -1.90 20.36 -29.00
N ASP A 513 -2.25 20.52 -27.73
CA ASP A 513 -3.59 20.80 -27.22
C ASP A 513 -3.57 22.09 -26.37
N PRO A 514 -3.80 23.26 -26.97
CA PRO A 514 -3.77 24.55 -26.27
C PRO A 514 -4.81 24.63 -25.11
N GLU A 515 -5.96 23.98 -25.25
CA GLU A 515 -7.00 23.97 -24.22
C GLU A 515 -6.51 23.22 -22.98
N MET A 516 -5.87 22.07 -23.15
CA MET A 516 -5.25 21.33 -22.05
C MET A 516 -4.10 22.12 -21.38
N VAL A 517 -3.31 22.87 -22.16
CA VAL A 517 -2.23 23.71 -21.60
C VAL A 517 -2.81 24.85 -20.76
N GLU A 518 -3.88 25.50 -21.23
CA GLU A 518 -4.57 26.56 -20.49
C GLU A 518 -5.21 25.99 -19.22
N PHE A 519 -5.88 24.85 -19.34
CA PHE A 519 -6.50 24.16 -18.19
C PHE A 519 -5.46 23.75 -17.13
N LEU A 520 -4.36 23.12 -17.54
CA LEU A 520 -3.26 22.79 -16.60
C LEU A 520 -2.70 24.05 -15.94
N SER A 521 -2.64 25.15 -16.68
CA SER A 521 -2.16 26.43 -16.11
C SER A 521 -3.10 26.98 -15.06
N SER A 522 -4.42 26.86 -15.25
CA SER A 522 -5.42 27.27 -14.25
C SER A 522 -5.39 26.41 -12.99
N LEU A 523 -5.18 25.10 -13.12
CA LEU A 523 -5.02 24.20 -11.97
C LEU A 523 -3.78 24.51 -11.11
N CYS A 524 -2.78 25.17 -11.71
CA CYS A 524 -1.50 25.47 -11.08
C CYS A 524 -1.34 26.96 -10.73
N GLU A 525 -2.43 27.70 -10.59
CA GLU A 525 -2.36 29.10 -10.18
C GLU A 525 -1.74 29.27 -8.79
N GLU A 526 -0.87 30.27 -8.66
CA GLU A 526 -0.17 30.55 -7.41
C GLU A 526 -1.12 31.14 -6.36
N ILE A 527 -1.01 30.66 -5.13
CA ILE A 527 -1.60 31.34 -3.96
C ILE A 527 -0.87 32.67 -3.80
N LYS A 528 -1.56 33.78 -4.03
CA LYS A 528 -1.00 35.13 -3.84
C LYS A 528 -0.94 35.47 -2.36
N VAL A 529 0.23 35.91 -1.92
CA VAL A 529 0.43 36.44 -0.56
C VAL A 529 0.21 37.94 -0.66
N ASP A 530 -0.72 38.48 0.14
CA ASP A 530 -1.01 39.91 0.22
C ASP A 530 0.11 40.67 0.93
#